data_354338e768bda48db18bcd0289eb8cda
#
_entry.id   354338e768bda48db18bcd0289eb8cda
#
_cell.length_a   1.000
_cell.length_b   1.000
_cell.length_c   1.000
_cell.angle_alpha   90.00
_cell.angle_beta   90.00
_cell.angle_gamma   90.00
#
_symmetry.space_group_name_H-M   'P 1'
#
loop_
_entity.id
_entity.type
_entity.pdbx_description
1 polymer ?
#
loop_
_entity_poly.entity_id
_entity_poly.type
_entity_poly.pdbx_seq_one_letter_code
_entity_poly.pdbx_strand_id
1 'polypeptide(L)'
;MKREKISLELLLLSDGNPRLEPSFGEDEAINNMVADQNNKLVELASDIVVHGLNPLDTVGVYPSETYRGFYEIGEGNRRMCALKLLAAPERIQHINAALFSKFAALSKGYSVPESIEVVVFEDEAAMQHWMEIR
;
A
#
# COMPACT_ATOMS: atom_id res chain seq x y z
N MET A 1 5.61 -4.37 19.59
CA MET A 1 4.94 -4.98 18.43
C MET A 1 3.55 -5.40 18.81
N LYS A 2 2.54 -4.92 18.10
CA LYS A 2 1.17 -5.30 18.36
C LYS A 2 0.32 -5.26 17.09
N ARG A 3 -0.78 -6.01 17.07
CA ARG A 3 -1.73 -6.02 15.97
C ARG A 3 -2.79 -4.97 16.19
N GLU A 4 -3.05 -4.18 15.14
CA GLU A 4 -4.07 -3.13 15.18
C GLU A 4 -4.75 -3.04 13.83
N LYS A 5 -5.97 -2.50 13.82
CA LYS A 5 -6.63 -2.08 12.60
C LYS A 5 -6.36 -0.60 12.40
N ILE A 6 -5.77 -0.25 11.27
CA ILE A 6 -5.43 1.14 10.95
C ILE A 6 -6.06 1.52 9.62
N SER A 7 -6.57 2.74 9.53
CA SER A 7 -7.16 3.27 8.31
C SER A 7 -6.15 3.18 7.17
N LEU A 8 -6.60 2.71 6.01
CA LEU A 8 -5.77 2.60 4.82
C LEU A 8 -5.13 3.95 4.45
N GLU A 9 -5.84 5.05 4.69
CA GLU A 9 -5.34 6.40 4.42
C GLU A 9 -4.12 6.78 5.25
N LEU A 10 -3.98 6.17 6.44
CA LEU A 10 -2.86 6.47 7.34
C LEU A 10 -1.65 5.59 7.06
N LEU A 11 -1.78 4.59 6.20
CA LEU A 11 -0.70 3.70 5.81
C LEU A 11 -0.04 4.26 4.54
N LEU A 12 1.23 4.63 4.64
CA LEU A 12 1.93 5.27 3.53
C LEU A 12 2.89 4.32 2.84
N LEU A 13 2.77 4.24 1.53
CA LEU A 13 3.82 3.71 0.67
C LEU A 13 4.91 4.77 0.61
N SER A 14 6.17 4.36 0.70
CA SER A 14 7.27 5.31 0.71
C SER A 14 8.44 4.76 -0.11
N ASP A 15 9.14 5.67 -0.80
CA ASP A 15 10.38 5.35 -1.51
C ASP A 15 11.61 5.70 -0.65
N GLY A 16 11.39 6.08 0.60
CA GLY A 16 12.45 6.48 1.52
C GLY A 16 12.85 7.95 1.43
N ASN A 17 12.27 8.69 0.50
CA ASN A 17 12.57 10.12 0.32
C ASN A 17 11.45 10.97 0.91
N PRO A 18 11.72 11.73 2.00
CA PRO A 18 10.69 12.57 2.60
C PRO A 18 10.26 13.71 1.67
N ARG A 19 8.98 14.06 1.75
CA ARG A 19 8.39 15.19 1.03
C ARG A 19 7.65 16.06 2.05
N LEU A 20 7.33 17.28 1.65
CA LEU A 20 6.58 18.20 2.52
C LEU A 20 5.17 17.67 2.80
N GLU A 21 4.53 17.09 1.80
CA GLU A 21 3.19 16.51 1.92
C GLU A 21 3.25 15.00 1.82
N PRO A 22 2.55 14.24 2.70
CA PRO A 22 2.54 12.78 2.64
C PRO A 22 2.08 12.25 1.29
N SER A 23 1.06 12.90 0.68
CA SER A 23 0.50 12.47 -0.59
C SER A 23 1.51 12.50 -1.73
N PHE A 24 2.41 13.50 -1.77
CA PHE A 24 3.41 13.59 -2.81
C PHE A 24 4.44 12.47 -2.72
N GLY A 25 4.88 12.13 -1.52
CA GLY A 25 5.79 11.01 -1.31
C GLY A 25 5.16 9.69 -1.72
N GLU A 26 3.91 9.50 -1.36
CA GLU A 26 3.17 8.30 -1.71
C GLU A 26 2.89 8.22 -3.21
N ASP A 27 2.58 9.33 -3.87
CA ASP A 27 2.35 9.34 -5.31
C ASP A 27 3.61 8.89 -6.06
N GLU A 28 4.78 9.34 -5.65
CA GLU A 28 6.03 8.88 -6.26
C GLU A 28 6.26 7.40 -6.03
N ALA A 29 5.98 6.91 -4.81
CA ALA A 29 6.11 5.50 -4.50
C ALA A 29 5.15 4.64 -5.34
N ILE A 30 3.92 5.10 -5.53
CA ILE A 30 2.94 4.43 -6.40
C ILE A 30 3.43 4.41 -7.84
N ASN A 31 3.92 5.54 -8.33
CA ASN A 31 4.43 5.62 -9.71
C ASN A 31 5.58 4.66 -9.94
N ASN A 32 6.51 4.58 -8.99
CA ASN A 32 7.63 3.65 -9.06
C ASN A 32 7.15 2.19 -9.03
N MET A 33 6.17 1.90 -8.19
CA MET A 33 5.58 0.55 -8.09
C MET A 33 4.89 0.16 -9.39
N VAL A 34 4.12 1.06 -9.98
CA VAL A 34 3.43 0.84 -11.26
C VAL A 34 4.44 0.59 -12.37
N ALA A 35 5.51 1.37 -12.43
CA ALA A 35 6.57 1.20 -13.43
C ALA A 35 7.28 -0.15 -13.28
N ASP A 36 7.54 -0.57 -12.05
CA ASP A 36 8.24 -1.81 -11.75
C ASP A 36 7.37 -3.05 -11.94
N GLN A 37 6.16 -3.04 -11.40
CA GLN A 37 5.28 -4.21 -11.35
C GLN A 37 4.36 -4.34 -12.57
N ASN A 38 3.90 -3.23 -13.10
CA ASN A 38 3.03 -3.17 -14.28
C ASN A 38 1.83 -4.12 -14.15
N ASN A 39 1.62 -5.06 -15.09
CA ASN A 39 0.48 -5.97 -15.07
C ASN A 39 0.45 -6.93 -13.86
N LYS A 40 1.58 -7.16 -13.22
CA LYS A 40 1.62 -7.96 -11.99
C LYS A 40 0.78 -7.33 -10.88
N LEU A 41 0.74 -6.00 -10.86
CA LEU A 41 -0.07 -5.27 -9.88
C LEU A 41 -1.57 -5.46 -10.17
N VAL A 42 -1.94 -5.49 -11.43
CA VAL A 42 -3.32 -5.78 -11.86
C VAL A 42 -3.71 -7.21 -11.50
N GLU A 43 -2.82 -8.17 -11.71
CA GLU A 43 -3.06 -9.58 -11.34
C GLU A 43 -3.32 -9.72 -9.85
N LEU A 44 -2.51 -9.03 -9.04
CA LEU A 44 -2.69 -9.02 -7.59
C LEU A 44 -4.03 -8.38 -7.20
N ALA A 45 -4.36 -7.25 -7.82
CA ALA A 45 -5.64 -6.58 -7.58
C ALA A 45 -6.83 -7.45 -7.97
N SER A 46 -6.75 -8.17 -9.10
CA SER A 46 -7.77 -9.12 -9.51
C SER A 46 -7.99 -10.21 -8.48
N ASP A 47 -6.90 -10.75 -7.94
CA ASP A 47 -6.98 -11.77 -6.90
C ASP A 47 -7.65 -11.22 -5.64
N ILE A 48 -7.30 -10.01 -5.25
CA ILE A 48 -7.90 -9.35 -4.08
C ILE A 48 -9.41 -9.15 -4.28
N VAL A 49 -9.83 -8.73 -5.47
CA VAL A 49 -11.25 -8.53 -5.78
C VAL A 49 -12.04 -9.83 -5.68
N VAL A 50 -11.45 -10.95 -6.10
CA VAL A 50 -12.11 -12.25 -6.09
C VAL A 50 -12.08 -12.91 -4.71
N HIS A 51 -10.94 -12.87 -4.03
CA HIS A 51 -10.73 -13.64 -2.81
C HIS A 51 -10.56 -12.80 -1.54
N GLY A 52 -10.42 -11.49 -1.67
CA GLY A 52 -10.05 -10.62 -0.54
C GLY A 52 -8.55 -10.69 -0.26
N LEU A 53 -8.14 -10.03 0.80
CA LEU A 53 -6.74 -10.06 1.24
C LEU A 53 -6.39 -11.43 1.79
N ASN A 54 -5.19 -11.90 1.44
CA ASN A 54 -4.71 -13.20 1.91
C ASN A 54 -4.48 -13.15 3.44
N PRO A 55 -5.21 -13.96 4.22
CA PRO A 55 -5.07 -13.94 5.68
C PRO A 55 -3.73 -14.47 6.17
N LEU A 56 -2.96 -15.15 5.32
CA LEU A 56 -1.64 -15.65 5.66
C LEU A 56 -0.54 -14.60 5.48
N ASP A 57 -0.86 -13.49 4.82
CA ASP A 57 0.10 -12.40 4.60
C ASP A 57 -0.08 -11.32 5.66
N THR A 58 1.04 -10.84 6.17
CA THR A 58 1.06 -9.80 7.20
C THR A 58 1.51 -8.48 6.60
N VAL A 59 0.84 -7.41 6.98
CA VAL A 59 1.28 -6.04 6.67
C VAL A 59 1.99 -5.50 7.90
N GLY A 60 3.25 -5.14 7.74
CA GLY A 60 4.06 -4.59 8.83
C GLY A 60 4.28 -3.10 8.64
N VAL A 61 4.05 -2.33 9.68
CA VAL A 61 4.16 -0.86 9.64
C VAL A 61 4.88 -0.35 10.88
N TYR A 62 5.35 0.90 10.81
CA TYR A 62 5.90 1.60 11.96
C TYR A 62 5.50 3.08 11.86
N PRO A 63 5.42 3.80 13.01
CA PRO A 63 5.04 5.22 12.98
C PRO A 63 5.99 6.03 12.12
N SER A 64 5.43 6.91 11.29
CA SER A 64 6.24 7.79 10.45
C SER A 64 6.92 8.85 11.32
N GLU A 65 8.22 9.02 11.15
CA GLU A 65 8.97 10.10 11.79
C GLU A 65 8.76 11.42 11.07
N THR A 66 8.45 11.35 9.78
CA THR A 66 8.26 12.52 8.93
C THR A 66 6.84 13.07 9.02
N TYR A 67 5.85 12.19 9.02
CA TYR A 67 4.43 12.56 8.96
C TYR A 67 3.69 12.07 10.19
N ARG A 68 3.50 12.96 11.15
CA ARG A 68 2.86 12.64 12.41
C ARG A 68 1.45 12.10 12.23
N GLY A 69 1.16 10.98 12.89
CA GLY A 69 -0.14 10.33 12.80
C GLY A 69 -0.27 9.32 11.66
N PHE A 70 0.74 9.25 10.80
CA PHE A 70 0.81 8.29 9.70
C PHE A 70 1.78 7.16 10.04
N TYR A 71 1.67 6.08 9.26
CA TYR A 71 2.53 4.90 9.42
C TYR A 71 3.20 4.60 8.09
N GLU A 72 4.48 4.25 8.14
CA GLU A 72 5.23 3.79 6.97
C GLU A 72 5.03 2.29 6.82
N ILE A 73 4.78 1.83 5.60
CA ILE A 73 4.64 0.41 5.31
C ILE A 73 6.04 -0.16 5.02
N GLY A 74 6.46 -1.13 5.83
CA GLY A 74 7.73 -1.82 5.61
C GLY A 74 7.55 -3.17 4.91
N GLU A 75 6.42 -3.84 5.15
CA GLU A 75 6.09 -5.11 4.52
C GLU A 75 4.66 -5.09 4.04
N GLY A 76 4.42 -5.53 2.82
CA GLY A 76 3.10 -5.54 2.21
C GLY A 76 2.84 -4.37 1.29
N ASN A 77 3.90 -3.70 0.83
CA ASN A 77 3.77 -2.52 -0.04
C ASN A 77 2.99 -2.81 -1.33
N ARG A 78 3.27 -3.92 -1.99
CA ARG A 78 2.59 -4.28 -3.23
C ARG A 78 1.10 -4.44 -3.03
N ARG A 79 0.69 -5.15 -1.99
CA ARG A 79 -0.72 -5.38 -1.66
C ARG A 79 -1.42 -4.07 -1.30
N MET A 80 -0.76 -3.24 -0.52
CA MET A 80 -1.34 -1.96 -0.13
C MET A 80 -1.43 -1.01 -1.32
N CYS A 81 -0.46 -1.03 -2.22
CA CYS A 81 -0.52 -0.26 -3.46
C CYS A 81 -1.73 -0.69 -4.30
N ALA A 82 -1.93 -2.00 -4.46
CA ALA A 82 -3.09 -2.52 -5.20
C ALA A 82 -4.41 -2.06 -4.56
N LEU A 83 -4.52 -2.13 -3.23
CA LEU A 83 -5.72 -1.65 -2.53
C LEU A 83 -5.97 -0.16 -2.72
N LYS A 84 -4.92 0.64 -2.61
CA LYS A 84 -5.04 2.10 -2.78
C LYS A 84 -5.46 2.46 -4.20
N LEU A 85 -4.99 1.73 -5.20
CA LEU A 85 -5.39 1.94 -6.58
C LEU A 85 -6.80 1.42 -6.86
N LEU A 86 -7.25 0.37 -6.17
CA LEU A 86 -8.65 -0.04 -6.23
C LEU A 86 -9.56 1.00 -5.60
N ALA A 87 -9.12 1.66 -4.54
CA ALA A 87 -9.87 2.72 -3.87
C ALA A 87 -9.89 4.01 -4.69
N ALA A 88 -8.80 4.33 -5.38
CA ALA A 88 -8.64 5.58 -6.13
C ALA A 88 -7.83 5.35 -7.41
N PRO A 89 -8.43 4.70 -8.42
CA PRO A 89 -7.71 4.42 -9.68
C PRO A 89 -7.21 5.69 -10.38
N GLU A 90 -7.89 6.81 -10.19
CA GLU A 90 -7.55 8.09 -10.78
C GLU A 90 -6.16 8.59 -10.43
N ARG A 91 -5.55 8.05 -9.38
CA ARG A 91 -4.18 8.42 -8.98
C ARG A 91 -3.16 8.12 -10.07
N ILE A 92 -3.43 7.17 -10.96
CA ILE A 92 -2.53 6.81 -12.06
C ILE A 92 -3.10 7.14 -13.44
N GLN A 93 -4.18 7.90 -13.51
CA GLN A 93 -4.87 8.21 -14.77
C GLN A 93 -3.94 8.87 -15.79
N HIS A 94 -3.08 9.77 -15.37
CA HIS A 94 -2.16 10.50 -16.24
C HIS A 94 -0.76 9.88 -16.30
N ILE A 95 -0.57 8.76 -15.60
CA ILE A 95 0.72 8.05 -15.54
C ILE A 95 0.71 6.85 -16.47
N ASN A 96 -0.35 6.06 -16.39
CA ASN A 96 -0.50 4.84 -17.17
C ASN A 96 -1.99 4.62 -17.46
N ALA A 97 -2.46 5.11 -18.61
CA ALA A 97 -3.87 5.04 -18.96
C ALA A 97 -4.40 3.61 -19.07
N ALA A 98 -3.58 2.68 -19.57
CA ALA A 98 -3.98 1.28 -19.71
C ALA A 98 -4.19 0.63 -18.34
N LEU A 99 -3.27 0.83 -17.41
CA LEU A 99 -3.41 0.32 -16.05
C LEU A 99 -4.57 0.99 -15.32
N PHE A 100 -4.72 2.30 -15.48
CA PHE A 100 -5.85 3.03 -14.91
C PHE A 100 -7.17 2.39 -15.33
N SER A 101 -7.35 2.10 -16.61
CA SER A 101 -8.58 1.49 -17.12
C SER A 101 -8.85 0.13 -16.48
N LYS A 102 -7.81 -0.68 -16.29
CA LYS A 102 -7.95 -2.00 -15.67
C LYS A 102 -8.34 -1.87 -14.19
N PHE A 103 -7.70 -0.98 -13.44
CA PHE A 103 -8.05 -0.75 -12.03
C PHE A 103 -9.45 -0.16 -11.90
N ALA A 104 -9.83 0.77 -12.77
CA ALA A 104 -11.16 1.36 -12.75
C ALA A 104 -12.23 0.29 -12.99
N ALA A 105 -11.99 -0.65 -13.90
CA ALA A 105 -12.92 -1.76 -14.16
C ALA A 105 -13.03 -2.68 -12.94
N LEU A 106 -11.91 -3.04 -12.33
CA LEU A 106 -11.89 -3.92 -11.15
C LEU A 106 -12.58 -3.27 -9.94
N SER A 107 -12.41 -1.97 -9.77
CA SER A 107 -12.95 -1.24 -8.62
C SER A 107 -14.48 -1.19 -8.59
N LYS A 108 -15.13 -1.32 -9.72
CA LYS A 108 -16.59 -1.19 -9.83
C LYS A 108 -17.36 -2.22 -9.02
N GLY A 109 -16.82 -3.41 -8.85
CA GLY A 109 -17.50 -4.49 -8.13
C GLY A 109 -16.89 -4.80 -6.76
N TYR A 110 -16.03 -3.91 -6.25
CA TYR A 110 -15.29 -4.18 -5.03
C TYR A 110 -15.31 -3.00 -4.06
N SER A 111 -15.61 -3.30 -2.80
CA SER A 111 -15.54 -2.31 -1.72
C SER A 111 -14.22 -2.48 -0.97
N VAL A 112 -13.34 -1.50 -1.11
CA VAL A 112 -12.04 -1.52 -0.41
C VAL A 112 -12.28 -1.33 1.08
N PRO A 113 -11.65 -2.16 1.95
CA PRO A 113 -11.77 -1.98 3.39
C PRO A 113 -11.24 -0.62 3.83
N GLU A 114 -11.95 0.04 4.75
CA GLU A 114 -11.50 1.32 5.31
C GLU A 114 -10.26 1.16 6.16
N SER A 115 -10.19 0.06 6.92
CA SER A 115 -9.05 -0.20 7.80
C SER A 115 -8.50 -1.60 7.54
N ILE A 116 -7.21 -1.73 7.77
CA ILE A 116 -6.44 -2.94 7.51
C ILE A 116 -5.83 -3.42 8.81
N GLU A 117 -5.89 -4.72 9.05
CA GLU A 117 -5.18 -5.30 10.18
C GLU A 117 -3.69 -5.34 9.87
N VAL A 118 -2.90 -4.73 10.73
CA VAL A 118 -1.45 -4.61 10.55
C VAL A 118 -0.73 -4.99 11.83
N VAL A 119 0.55 -5.27 11.71
CA VAL A 119 1.44 -5.39 12.85
C VAL A 119 2.23 -4.10 12.95
N VAL A 120 2.09 -3.41 14.09
CA VAL A 120 2.78 -2.14 14.33
C VAL A 120 4.06 -2.39 15.12
N PHE A 121 5.19 -2.02 14.52
CA PHE A 121 6.50 -2.07 15.17
C PHE A 121 6.81 -0.70 15.76
N GLU A 122 7.70 -0.66 16.74
CA GLU A 122 8.07 0.62 17.38
C GLU A 122 8.73 1.58 16.39
N ASP A 123 9.59 1.03 15.53
CA ASP A 123 10.34 1.81 14.53
C ASP A 123 10.79 0.89 13.40
N GLU A 124 11.45 1.47 12.41
CA GLU A 124 11.96 0.73 11.27
C GLU A 124 12.99 -0.33 11.68
N ALA A 125 13.87 0.01 12.62
CA ALA A 125 14.91 -0.91 13.08
C ALA A 125 14.31 -2.18 13.71
N ALA A 126 13.26 -2.03 14.52
CA ALA A 126 12.56 -3.16 15.12
C ALA A 126 11.96 -4.07 14.06
N MET A 127 11.40 -3.51 13.00
CA MET A 127 10.85 -4.29 11.89
C MET A 127 11.95 -4.99 11.11
N GLN A 128 13.04 -4.30 10.80
CA GLN A 128 14.16 -4.83 10.03
C GLN A 128 14.74 -6.09 10.66
N HIS A 129 14.83 -6.12 12.00
CA HIS A 129 15.31 -7.30 12.70
C HIS A 129 14.54 -8.56 12.28
N TRP A 130 13.21 -8.48 12.22
CA TRP A 130 12.37 -9.63 11.85
C TRP A 130 12.43 -9.93 10.35
N MET A 131 12.56 -8.91 9.52
CA MET A 131 12.65 -9.08 8.08
C MET A 131 13.97 -9.77 7.67
N GLU A 132 15.05 -9.49 8.38
CA GLU A 132 16.36 -10.07 8.07
C GLU A 132 16.48 -11.56 8.39
N ILE A 133 15.69 -12.05 9.34
CA ILE A 133 15.81 -13.45 9.79
C ILE A 133 14.77 -14.38 9.20
N ARG A 134 13.89 -13.90 8.33
CA ARG A 134 12.85 -14.75 7.73
C ARG A 134 13.27 -15.38 6.41
#